data_3f5a383c540a737fe6b242be8842eb77
#
_entry.id   3f5a383c540a737fe6b242be8842eb77
#
_cell.length_a   1.000
_cell.length_b   1.000
_cell.length_c   1.000
_cell.angle_alpha   90.00
_cell.angle_beta   90.00
_cell.angle_gamma   90.00
#
_symmetry.space_group_name_H-M   'P 1'
#
loop_
_entity.id
_entity.type
_entity.pdbx_description
1 polymer ?
#
loop_
_entity_poly.entity_id
_entity_poly.type
_entity_poly.pdbx_seq_one_letter_code
_entity_poly.pdbx_strand_id
1 'polypeptide(L)'
;MSKKALLVTRVSGFVPQFEMNNVKILQEMGYEIHYAANFDVVVYGKDNSRLMGTGIHRHHIPFGRSPFSRDVRTCYLALKKLMLEEKFDLIHCHMPMTGVLTRKAAEKVYKMTGRKVPVIYTAHGFHFYEGAPVSNWKYYVAEKHYARYTDKLLVINQEDYALSLIHI
;
A
#
# COMPACT_ATOMS: atom_id res chain seq x y z
N MET A 1 -3.64 -18.75 16.31
CA MET A 1 -3.80 -18.32 14.90
C MET A 1 -2.56 -17.53 14.52
N SER A 2 -2.00 -17.75 13.32
CA SER A 2 -0.89 -16.95 12.79
C SER A 2 -1.33 -15.51 12.58
N LYS A 3 -0.44 -14.54 12.83
CA LYS A 3 -0.70 -13.14 12.49
C LYS A 3 -0.68 -12.99 10.97
N LYS A 4 -1.46 -12.07 10.42
CA LYS A 4 -1.55 -11.83 8.98
C LYS A 4 -1.09 -10.42 8.63
N ALA A 5 -0.20 -10.30 7.64
CA ALA A 5 0.23 -9.01 7.10
C ALA A 5 -0.22 -8.87 5.64
N LEU A 6 -0.81 -7.72 5.31
CA LEU A 6 -1.23 -7.37 3.96
C LEU A 6 -0.24 -6.37 3.35
N LEU A 7 0.43 -6.76 2.28
CA LEU A 7 1.20 -5.87 1.41
C LEU A 7 0.33 -5.40 0.24
N VAL A 8 0.35 -4.11 -0.07
CA VAL A 8 -0.48 -3.56 -1.17
C VAL A 8 0.37 -2.70 -2.07
N THR A 9 0.42 -3.07 -3.35
CA THR A 9 1.08 -2.29 -4.40
C THR A 9 0.22 -2.25 -5.66
N ARG A 10 0.53 -1.34 -6.59
CA ARG A 10 -0.21 -1.29 -7.86
C ARG A 10 0.18 -2.42 -8.82
N VAL A 11 1.45 -2.77 -8.87
CA VAL A 11 2.02 -3.72 -9.83
C VAL A 11 2.64 -4.91 -9.13
N SER A 12 2.46 -6.10 -9.65
CA SER A 12 2.83 -7.35 -8.99
C SER A 12 4.34 -7.58 -8.85
N GLY A 13 5.14 -7.03 -9.76
CA GLY A 13 6.60 -7.15 -9.71
C GLY A 13 7.27 -6.29 -8.63
N PHE A 14 6.52 -5.43 -7.93
CA PHE A 14 7.10 -4.52 -6.93
C PHE A 14 7.64 -5.27 -5.71
N VAL A 15 6.82 -6.11 -5.07
CA VAL A 15 7.26 -6.86 -3.89
C VAL A 15 8.45 -7.77 -4.19
N PRO A 16 8.46 -8.60 -5.25
CA PRO A 16 9.63 -9.44 -5.54
C PRO A 16 10.88 -8.65 -5.94
N GLN A 17 10.76 -7.37 -6.29
CA GLN A 17 11.90 -6.52 -6.60
C GLN A 17 12.46 -5.78 -5.39
N PHE A 18 11.60 -5.26 -4.51
CA PHE A 18 12.02 -4.29 -3.51
C PHE A 18 11.72 -4.70 -2.06
N GLU A 19 10.77 -5.61 -1.84
CA GLU A 19 10.20 -5.87 -0.51
C GLU A 19 10.52 -7.27 0.04
N MET A 20 11.27 -8.10 -0.66
CA MET A 20 11.51 -9.48 -0.21
C MET A 20 12.24 -9.57 1.13
N ASN A 21 13.09 -8.58 1.48
CA ASN A 21 13.70 -8.54 2.80
C ASN A 21 12.65 -8.27 3.89
N ASN A 22 11.71 -7.36 3.64
CA ASN A 22 10.61 -7.07 4.57
C ASN A 22 9.66 -8.28 4.68
N VAL A 23 9.39 -8.97 3.58
CA VAL A 23 8.63 -10.23 3.57
C VAL A 23 9.29 -11.25 4.49
N LYS A 24 10.60 -11.46 4.33
CA LYS A 24 11.35 -12.42 5.16
C LYS A 24 11.29 -12.05 6.64
N ILE A 25 11.52 -10.79 6.99
CA ILE A 25 11.44 -10.30 8.37
C ILE A 25 10.06 -10.56 8.96
N LEU A 26 8.99 -10.23 8.22
CA LEU A 26 7.62 -10.46 8.68
C LEU A 26 7.31 -11.95 8.87
N GLN A 27 7.80 -12.82 7.97
CA GLN A 27 7.67 -14.27 8.09
C GLN A 27 8.41 -14.80 9.33
N GLU A 28 9.64 -14.32 9.58
CA GLU A 28 10.43 -14.65 10.80
C GLU A 28 9.71 -14.17 12.08
N MET A 29 8.95 -13.07 12.01
CA MET A 29 8.08 -12.59 13.09
C MET A 29 6.77 -13.39 13.23
N GLY A 30 6.55 -14.42 12.42
CA GLY A 30 5.38 -15.28 12.45
C GLY A 30 4.15 -14.76 11.69
N TYR A 31 4.34 -13.81 10.77
CA TYR A 31 3.27 -13.34 9.92
C TYR A 31 3.08 -14.23 8.69
N GLU A 32 1.84 -14.59 8.40
CA GLU A 32 1.37 -15.06 7.11
C GLU A 32 1.25 -13.86 6.16
N ILE A 33 1.88 -13.93 4.99
CA ILE A 33 1.98 -12.80 4.08
C ILE A 33 0.92 -12.89 2.99
N HIS A 34 0.11 -11.85 2.90
CA HIS A 34 -0.87 -11.63 1.84
C HIS A 34 -0.42 -10.45 0.98
N TYR A 35 -0.53 -10.60 -0.33
CA TYR A 35 -0.11 -9.59 -1.29
C TYR A 35 -1.22 -9.23 -2.26
N ALA A 36 -1.72 -8.00 -2.20
CA ALA A 36 -2.72 -7.46 -3.11
C ALA A 36 -2.06 -6.56 -4.17
N ALA A 37 -2.20 -6.92 -5.43
CA ALA A 37 -1.65 -6.18 -6.56
C ALA A 37 -2.42 -6.48 -7.86
N ASN A 38 -2.17 -5.68 -8.90
CA ASN A 38 -2.58 -6.04 -10.25
C ASN A 38 -1.56 -7.01 -10.85
N PHE A 39 -1.90 -8.30 -10.87
CA PHE A 39 -1.03 -9.37 -11.37
C PHE A 39 -0.96 -9.44 -12.90
N ASP A 40 -1.79 -8.69 -13.62
CA ASP A 40 -1.70 -8.53 -15.07
C ASP A 40 -0.66 -7.48 -15.47
N VAL A 41 -0.16 -6.69 -14.49
CA VAL A 41 0.82 -5.61 -14.70
C VAL A 41 2.05 -5.87 -13.84
N VAL A 42 3.06 -6.52 -14.40
CA VAL A 42 4.28 -6.90 -13.66
C VAL A 42 5.22 -5.71 -13.46
N VAL A 43 5.60 -4.97 -14.49
CA VAL A 43 6.54 -3.83 -14.58
C VAL A 43 7.98 -4.20 -14.21
N TYR A 44 8.20 -4.74 -13.01
CA TYR A 44 9.55 -5.11 -12.52
C TYR A 44 9.75 -6.62 -12.64
N GLY A 45 10.33 -7.06 -13.76
CA GLY A 45 10.53 -8.46 -14.09
C GLY A 45 9.73 -8.89 -15.33
N LYS A 46 9.89 -10.14 -15.74
CA LYS A 46 9.22 -10.69 -16.92
C LYS A 46 7.79 -11.16 -16.61
N ASP A 47 7.61 -11.78 -15.45
CA ASP A 47 6.37 -12.40 -15.00
C ASP A 47 6.30 -12.47 -13.46
N ASN A 48 5.33 -13.21 -12.95
CA ASN A 48 5.11 -13.40 -11.53
C ASN A 48 5.84 -14.64 -10.94
N SER A 49 6.75 -15.28 -11.68
CA SER A 49 7.44 -16.51 -11.24
C SER A 49 8.26 -16.31 -9.97
N ARG A 50 8.81 -15.11 -9.76
CA ARG A 50 9.57 -14.75 -8.56
C ARG A 50 8.77 -14.83 -7.24
N LEU A 51 7.45 -14.91 -7.32
CA LEU A 51 6.57 -15.12 -6.17
C LEU A 51 6.27 -16.60 -5.91
N MET A 52 6.74 -17.52 -6.77
CA MET A 52 6.54 -18.95 -6.57
C MET A 52 7.42 -19.45 -5.42
N GLY A 53 6.85 -20.30 -4.58
CA GLY A 53 7.57 -20.89 -3.44
C GLY A 53 7.85 -19.93 -2.28
N THR A 54 7.40 -18.67 -2.33
CA THR A 54 7.64 -17.68 -1.27
C THR A 54 6.68 -17.77 -0.09
N GLY A 55 5.63 -18.59 -0.18
CA GLY A 55 4.57 -18.66 0.83
C GLY A 55 3.64 -17.44 0.85
N ILE A 56 3.71 -16.55 -0.14
CA ILE A 56 2.88 -15.35 -0.24
C ILE A 56 1.51 -15.68 -0.83
N HIS A 57 0.44 -15.36 -0.12
CA HIS A 57 -0.94 -15.46 -0.60
C HIS A 57 -1.27 -14.29 -1.52
N ARG A 58 -1.57 -14.55 -2.79
CA ARG A 58 -1.77 -13.53 -3.82
C ARG A 58 -3.25 -13.17 -3.97
N HIS A 59 -3.55 -11.87 -3.96
CA HIS A 59 -4.90 -11.32 -4.17
C HIS A 59 -4.88 -10.38 -5.37
N HIS A 60 -5.47 -10.81 -6.49
CA HIS A 60 -5.56 -9.97 -7.68
C HIS A 60 -6.58 -8.85 -7.45
N ILE A 61 -6.12 -7.61 -7.55
CA ILE A 61 -6.95 -6.41 -7.59
C ILE A 61 -6.47 -5.55 -8.75
N PRO A 62 -7.31 -5.22 -9.72
CA PRO A 62 -6.91 -4.55 -10.97
C PRO A 62 -6.65 -3.05 -10.77
N PHE A 63 -5.67 -2.70 -9.93
CA PHE A 63 -5.29 -1.31 -9.68
C PHE A 63 -4.83 -0.60 -10.95
N GLY A 64 -5.54 0.48 -11.30
CA GLY A 64 -5.18 1.39 -12.39
C GLY A 64 -4.19 2.48 -11.98
N ARG A 65 -3.73 3.27 -12.96
CA ARG A 65 -2.85 4.43 -12.71
C ARG A 65 -3.62 5.69 -12.31
N SER A 66 -4.82 5.87 -12.84
CA SER A 66 -5.59 7.10 -12.69
C SER A 66 -6.54 7.04 -11.49
N PRO A 67 -6.58 8.09 -10.66
CA PRO A 67 -7.56 8.21 -9.59
C PRO A 67 -9.00 8.39 -10.11
N PHE A 68 -9.17 8.67 -11.39
CA PHE A 68 -10.46 8.87 -12.05
C PHE A 68 -10.89 7.66 -12.90
N SER A 69 -10.15 6.53 -12.84
CA SER A 69 -10.58 5.32 -13.55
C SER A 69 -11.85 4.76 -12.92
N ARG A 70 -12.72 4.16 -13.76
CA ARG A 70 -13.95 3.51 -13.29
C ARG A 70 -13.68 2.40 -12.28
N ASP A 71 -12.48 1.84 -12.31
CA ASP A 71 -12.05 0.71 -11.48
C ASP A 71 -11.68 1.10 -10.04
N VAL A 72 -11.48 2.40 -9.76
CA VAL A 72 -11.09 2.88 -8.41
C VAL A 72 -12.09 2.41 -7.33
N ARG A 73 -13.39 2.52 -7.62
CA ARG A 73 -14.44 2.05 -6.70
C ARG A 73 -14.39 0.54 -6.52
N THR A 74 -14.21 -0.20 -7.59
CA THR A 74 -14.09 -1.67 -7.56
C THR A 74 -12.89 -2.11 -6.75
N CYS A 75 -11.72 -1.50 -6.99
CA CYS A 75 -10.49 -1.77 -6.23
C CYS A 75 -10.66 -1.45 -4.74
N TYR A 76 -11.29 -0.33 -4.41
CA TYR A 76 -11.58 0.03 -3.02
C TYR A 76 -12.50 -0.99 -2.34
N LEU A 77 -13.56 -1.43 -3.02
CA LEU A 77 -14.49 -2.41 -2.48
C LEU A 77 -13.82 -3.79 -2.31
N ALA A 78 -12.97 -4.18 -3.26
CA ALA A 78 -12.20 -5.43 -3.18
C ALA A 78 -11.22 -5.40 -2.00
N LEU A 79 -10.46 -4.31 -1.80
CA LEU A 79 -9.59 -4.14 -0.63
C LEU A 79 -10.37 -4.21 0.68
N LYS A 80 -11.48 -3.48 0.76
CA LYS A 80 -12.32 -3.48 1.96
C LYS A 80 -12.86 -4.87 2.27
N LYS A 81 -13.34 -5.61 1.25
CA LYS A 81 -13.82 -6.98 1.39
C LYS A 81 -12.70 -7.89 1.89
N LEU A 82 -11.54 -7.86 1.26
CA LEU A 82 -10.36 -8.63 1.64
C LEU A 82 -9.96 -8.38 3.11
N MET A 83 -9.93 -7.11 3.55
CA MET A 83 -9.62 -6.76 4.94
C MET A 83 -10.64 -7.28 5.95
N LEU A 84 -11.92 -7.32 5.59
CA LEU A 84 -12.99 -7.85 6.46
C LEU A 84 -12.92 -9.38 6.59
N GLU A 85 -12.61 -10.08 5.50
CA GLU A 85 -12.55 -11.53 5.44
C GLU A 85 -11.30 -12.08 6.13
N GLU A 86 -10.13 -11.53 5.82
CA GLU A 86 -8.83 -12.05 6.29
C GLU A 86 -8.44 -11.55 7.69
N LYS A 87 -8.98 -10.40 8.12
CA LYS A 87 -8.73 -9.82 9.45
C LYS A 87 -7.24 -9.61 9.76
N PHE A 88 -6.55 -8.87 8.91
CA PHE A 88 -5.12 -8.59 9.02
C PHE A 88 -4.72 -7.96 10.36
N ASP A 89 -3.48 -8.21 10.78
CA ASP A 89 -2.85 -7.64 11.98
C ASP A 89 -1.88 -6.51 11.64
N LEU A 90 -1.48 -6.42 10.36
CA LEU A 90 -0.62 -5.37 9.82
C LEU A 90 -1.00 -5.11 8.37
N ILE A 91 -0.98 -3.85 7.96
CA ILE A 91 -1.15 -3.43 6.57
C ILE A 91 0.06 -2.57 6.19
N HIS A 92 0.74 -2.92 5.09
CA HIS A 92 1.82 -2.14 4.52
C HIS A 92 1.50 -1.81 3.06
N CYS A 93 1.34 -0.53 2.76
CA CYS A 93 0.97 -0.08 1.42
C CYS A 93 2.04 0.84 0.82
N HIS A 94 2.14 0.81 -0.50
CA HIS A 94 3.11 1.54 -1.30
C HIS A 94 2.41 2.29 -2.41
N MET A 95 3.10 3.29 -2.98
CA MET A 95 2.65 4.11 -4.11
C MET A 95 1.41 4.98 -3.80
N PRO A 96 1.28 6.18 -4.39
CA PRO A 96 0.25 7.13 -4.00
C PRO A 96 -1.18 6.60 -4.11
N MET A 97 -1.54 6.02 -5.26
CA MET A 97 -2.91 5.54 -5.51
C MET A 97 -3.33 4.39 -4.60
N THR A 98 -2.50 3.34 -4.54
CA THR A 98 -2.77 2.18 -3.67
C THR A 98 -2.68 2.57 -2.21
N GLY A 99 -1.76 3.47 -1.85
CA GLY A 99 -1.66 4.03 -0.51
C GLY A 99 -2.95 4.74 -0.06
N VAL A 100 -3.51 5.60 -0.91
CA VAL A 100 -4.79 6.28 -0.63
C VAL A 100 -5.93 5.28 -0.47
N LEU A 101 -6.08 4.35 -1.42
CA LEU A 101 -7.19 3.37 -1.38
C LEU A 101 -7.09 2.45 -0.17
N THR A 102 -5.89 2.01 0.18
CA THR A 102 -5.63 1.13 1.31
C THR A 102 -5.94 1.81 2.63
N ARG A 103 -5.41 3.03 2.85
CA ARG A 103 -5.66 3.83 4.06
C ARG A 103 -7.15 4.13 4.25
N LYS A 104 -7.85 4.49 3.15
CA LYS A 104 -9.30 4.70 3.17
C LYS A 104 -10.09 3.42 3.48
N ALA A 105 -9.67 2.27 2.93
CA ALA A 105 -10.31 0.99 3.19
C ALA A 105 -10.10 0.54 4.65
N ALA A 106 -8.87 0.65 5.17
CA ALA A 106 -8.53 0.32 6.56
C ALA A 106 -9.35 1.15 7.56
N GLU A 107 -9.44 2.47 7.35
CA GLU A 107 -10.26 3.37 8.18
C GLU A 107 -11.75 2.98 8.14
N LYS A 108 -12.27 2.64 6.95
CA LYS A 108 -13.67 2.20 6.83
C LYS A 108 -13.92 0.88 7.55
N VAL A 109 -12.99 -0.07 7.45
CA VAL A 109 -13.07 -1.35 8.16
C VAL A 109 -13.01 -1.13 9.67
N TYR A 110 -12.10 -0.26 10.15
CA TYR A 110 -12.06 0.12 11.57
C TYR A 110 -13.39 0.68 12.05
N LYS A 111 -14.00 1.62 11.33
CA LYS A 111 -15.31 2.19 11.68
C LYS A 111 -16.45 1.17 11.69
N MET A 112 -16.33 0.10 10.92
CA MET A 112 -17.35 -0.96 10.85
C MET A 112 -17.18 -2.02 11.93
N THR A 113 -15.94 -2.29 12.34
CA THR A 113 -15.62 -3.45 13.20
C THR A 113 -15.13 -3.08 14.59
N GLY A 114 -14.72 -1.81 14.81
CA GLY A 114 -14.02 -1.38 16.02
C GLY A 114 -12.58 -1.87 16.13
N ARG A 115 -12.10 -2.72 15.19
CA ARG A 115 -10.76 -3.30 15.22
C ARG A 115 -9.79 -2.42 14.41
N LYS A 116 -8.93 -1.68 15.11
CA LYS A 116 -7.84 -0.91 14.48
C LYS A 116 -6.70 -1.86 14.10
N VAL A 117 -6.25 -1.75 12.84
CA VAL A 117 -5.08 -2.46 12.31
C VAL A 117 -4.00 -1.42 12.00
N PRO A 118 -2.76 -1.60 12.46
CA PRO A 118 -1.66 -0.69 12.11
C PRO A 118 -1.44 -0.61 10.60
N VAL A 119 -1.30 0.61 10.10
CA VAL A 119 -1.05 0.90 8.69
C VAL A 119 0.31 1.56 8.52
N ILE A 120 1.20 0.91 7.80
CA ILE A 120 2.47 1.44 7.33
C ILE A 120 2.28 1.92 5.89
N TYR A 121 2.75 3.12 5.58
CA TYR A 121 2.80 3.63 4.22
C TYR A 121 4.24 3.98 3.85
N THR A 122 4.76 3.42 2.77
CA THR A 122 6.06 3.81 2.20
C THR A 122 5.86 4.71 1.00
N ALA A 123 6.31 5.96 1.12
CA ALA A 123 6.39 6.90 0.01
C ALA A 123 7.70 6.69 -0.76
N HIS A 124 7.60 6.54 -2.08
CA HIS A 124 8.74 6.38 -2.99
C HIS A 124 9.01 7.66 -3.79
N GLY A 125 8.95 8.80 -3.14
CA GLY A 125 9.05 10.13 -3.70
C GLY A 125 7.70 10.85 -3.69
N PHE A 126 7.67 12.01 -3.03
CA PHE A 126 6.50 12.88 -3.09
C PHE A 126 6.45 13.63 -4.41
N HIS A 127 5.25 13.84 -4.94
CA HIS A 127 5.04 14.60 -6.16
C HIS A 127 5.00 16.12 -5.91
N PHE A 128 5.09 16.53 -4.65
CA PHE A 128 5.16 17.93 -4.21
C PHE A 128 6.54 18.18 -3.59
N TYR A 129 7.31 19.04 -4.20
CA TYR A 129 8.65 19.47 -3.79
C TYR A 129 8.84 20.93 -4.17
N GLU A 130 9.90 21.57 -3.69
CA GLU A 130 10.19 22.95 -4.02
C GLU A 130 10.39 23.11 -5.54
N GLY A 131 9.62 24.00 -6.18
CA GLY A 131 9.60 24.15 -7.63
C GLY A 131 8.68 23.18 -8.39
N ALA A 132 7.97 22.30 -7.71
CA ALA A 132 7.00 21.41 -8.36
C ALA A 132 5.85 22.23 -9.01
N PRO A 133 5.28 21.73 -10.14
CA PRO A 133 4.13 22.38 -10.76
C PRO A 133 2.97 22.55 -9.76
N VAL A 134 2.27 23.68 -9.86
CA VAL A 134 1.10 23.99 -8.97
C VAL A 134 0.04 22.90 -9.03
N SER A 135 -0.11 22.23 -10.18
CA SER A 135 -1.01 21.08 -10.33
C SER A 135 -0.71 19.92 -9.36
N ASN A 136 0.49 19.86 -8.79
CA ASN A 136 0.90 18.82 -7.85
C ASN A 136 0.39 19.06 -6.42
N TRP A 137 -0.19 20.22 -6.12
CA TRP A 137 -0.86 20.50 -4.85
C TRP A 137 -1.94 19.48 -4.49
N LYS A 138 -2.59 18.89 -5.49
CA LYS A 138 -3.56 17.80 -5.29
C LYS A 138 -2.94 16.58 -4.57
N TYR A 139 -1.68 16.28 -4.84
CA TYR A 139 -0.97 15.18 -4.17
C TYR A 139 -0.65 15.52 -2.72
N TYR A 140 -0.20 16.75 -2.47
CA TYR A 140 -0.01 17.25 -1.11
C TYR A 140 -1.29 17.18 -0.28
N VAL A 141 -2.40 17.70 -0.81
CA VAL A 141 -3.70 17.67 -0.11
C VAL A 141 -4.14 16.24 0.17
N ALA A 142 -3.95 15.32 -0.78
CA ALA A 142 -4.25 13.91 -0.60
C ALA A 142 -3.38 13.28 0.49
N GLU A 143 -2.05 13.46 0.44
CA GLU A 143 -1.14 12.90 1.44
C GLU A 143 -1.42 13.46 2.84
N LYS A 144 -1.59 14.77 2.97
CA LYS A 144 -1.97 15.42 4.24
C LYS A 144 -3.31 14.88 4.79
N HIS A 145 -4.31 14.70 3.91
CA HIS A 145 -5.60 14.16 4.34
C HIS A 145 -5.49 12.72 4.84
N TYR A 146 -4.72 11.86 4.16
CA TYR A 146 -4.61 10.45 4.48
C TYR A 146 -3.51 10.14 5.50
N ALA A 147 -2.64 11.09 5.87
CA ALA A 147 -1.65 10.94 6.93
C ALA A 147 -2.30 10.52 8.26
N ARG A 148 -3.48 11.04 8.59
CA ARG A 148 -4.25 10.68 9.80
C ARG A 148 -4.66 9.20 9.87
N TYR A 149 -4.59 8.47 8.76
CA TYR A 149 -4.91 7.05 8.66
C TYR A 149 -3.64 6.20 8.47
N THR A 150 -2.49 6.77 8.82
CA THR A 150 -1.18 6.15 8.71
C THR A 150 -0.55 6.10 10.09
N ASP A 151 -0.23 4.90 10.57
CA ASP A 151 0.43 4.75 11.88
C ASP A 151 1.95 4.92 11.76
N LYS A 152 2.54 4.58 10.61
CA LYS A 152 3.96 4.80 10.28
C LYS A 152 4.11 5.21 8.82
N LEU A 153 4.79 6.34 8.60
CA LEU A 153 5.26 6.76 7.29
C LEU A 153 6.74 6.39 7.15
N LEU A 154 7.08 5.69 6.07
CA LEU A 154 8.44 5.43 5.66
C LEU A 154 8.74 6.23 4.40
N VAL A 155 9.91 6.83 4.35
CA VAL A 155 10.42 7.58 3.20
C VAL A 155 11.79 7.04 2.82
N ILE A 156 12.17 7.15 1.56
CA ILE A 156 13.38 6.51 1.03
C ILE A 156 14.57 7.47 0.85
N ASN A 157 14.35 8.77 1.08
CA ASN A 157 15.40 9.79 0.93
C ASN A 157 15.20 10.95 1.90
N GLN A 158 16.23 11.80 2.05
CA GLN A 158 16.24 12.93 2.98
C GLN A 158 15.31 14.08 2.55
N GLU A 159 15.10 14.25 1.25
CA GLU A 159 14.17 15.27 0.73
C GLU A 159 12.74 14.96 1.15
N ASP A 160 12.28 13.72 0.89
CA ASP A 160 10.96 13.28 1.33
C ASP A 160 10.82 13.31 2.86
N TYR A 161 11.89 13.01 3.61
CA TYR A 161 11.89 13.10 5.06
C TYR A 161 11.66 14.55 5.52
N ALA A 162 12.40 15.50 4.97
CA ALA A 162 12.22 16.92 5.27
C ALA A 162 10.81 17.42 4.92
N LEU A 163 10.29 17.03 3.75
CA LEU A 163 8.93 17.35 3.32
C LEU A 163 7.88 16.74 4.26
N SER A 164 8.07 15.51 4.72
CA SER A 164 7.13 14.84 5.61
C SER A 164 7.02 15.53 6.98
N LEU A 165 8.12 16.03 7.51
CA LEU A 165 8.14 16.75 8.81
C LEU A 165 7.50 18.14 8.74
N ILE A 166 7.52 18.78 7.57
CA ILE A 166 7.01 20.15 7.40
C ILE A 166 5.55 20.14 6.94
N HIS A 167 5.13 19.12 6.20
CA HIS A 167 3.88 19.18 5.45
C HIS A 167 2.86 18.06 5.77
N ILE A 168 3.26 17.01 6.45
CA ILE A 168 2.41 15.88 6.82
C ILE A 168 2.45 15.67 8.33
#